data_4fc3c3c5dbface137bab9c0985a0feb0
#
_entry.id   4fc3c3c5dbface137bab9c0985a0feb0
#
_cell.length_a   1.000
_cell.length_b   1.000
_cell.length_c   1.000
_cell.angle_alpha   90.00
_cell.angle_beta   90.00
_cell.angle_gamma   90.00
#
_symmetry.space_group_name_H-M   'P 1'
#
loop_
_entity.id
_entity.type
_entity.pdbx_description
1 polymer ?
#
loop_
_entity_poly.entity_id
_entity_poly.type
_entity_poly.pdbx_seq_one_letter_code
_entity_poly.pdbx_strand_id
1 'polypeptide(L)' 'RGQGVHHMAFRVENIDKVLSELKAKGVRLIDEEPRYGAGGARIAFIHPKATGGVLVELCERT' A
#
# COMPACT_ATOMS: atom_id res chain seq x y z
N ARG A 1 -8.30 18.20 -12.46
CA ARG A 1 -8.14 17.61 -12.24
C ARG A 1 -8.46 16.53 -12.33
N GLY A 2 -8.51 16.03 -11.74
CA GLY A 2 -8.99 14.82 -11.57
C GLY A 2 -8.99 13.95 -12.69
N GLN A 3 -8.22 14.18 -13.48
CA GLN A 3 -8.21 13.35 -14.48
C GLN A 3 -7.44 12.23 -14.22
N GLY A 4 -7.61 11.19 -14.59
CA GLY A 4 -6.87 10.00 -14.54
C GLY A 4 -7.04 9.23 -13.25
N VAL A 5 -6.49 8.08 -13.23
CA VAL A 5 -6.55 7.20 -12.11
C VAL A 5 -5.45 7.53 -11.15
N HIS A 6 -5.82 7.67 -9.90
CA HIS A 6 -4.87 7.99 -8.89
C HIS A 6 -4.78 6.92 -7.83
N HIS A 7 -5.20 5.72 -8.16
CA HIS A 7 -5.19 4.60 -7.23
C HIS A 7 -4.76 3.35 -7.98
N MET A 8 -3.71 2.70 -7.50
CA MET A 8 -3.25 1.44 -8.05
C MET A 8 -3.13 0.42 -6.94
N ALA A 9 -3.48 -0.81 -7.25
CA ALA A 9 -3.43 -1.88 -6.28
C ALA A 9 -2.46 -2.95 -6.76
N PHE A 10 -1.61 -3.43 -5.86
CA PHE A 10 -0.65 -4.46 -6.16
C PHE A 10 -0.81 -5.62 -5.20
N ARG A 11 -0.72 -6.82 -5.73
CA ARG A 11 -0.79 -8.01 -4.90
C ARG A 11 0.62 -8.36 -4.41
N VAL A 12 0.73 -8.65 -3.13
CA VAL A 12 2.00 -9.06 -2.54
C VAL A 12 1.79 -10.36 -1.79
N GLU A 13 2.86 -11.11 -1.58
CA GLU A 13 2.77 -12.39 -0.88
C GLU A 13 2.95 -12.24 0.61
N ASN A 14 3.75 -11.28 1.05
CA ASN A 14 4.01 -11.09 2.46
C ASN A 14 4.00 -9.60 2.74
N ILE A 15 2.83 -9.10 3.11
CA ILE A 15 2.66 -7.66 3.28
C ILE A 15 3.47 -7.13 4.46
N ASP A 16 3.63 -7.92 5.51
CA ASP A 16 4.43 -7.47 6.65
C ASP A 16 5.87 -7.21 6.23
N LYS A 17 6.41 -8.10 5.42
CA LYS A 17 7.78 -7.95 4.97
C LYS A 17 7.92 -6.74 4.06
N VAL A 18 6.97 -6.54 3.15
CA VAL A 18 7.02 -5.42 2.23
C VAL A 18 6.97 -4.11 3.01
N LEU A 19 6.06 -4.00 3.98
CA LEU A 19 5.94 -2.79 4.76
C LEU A 19 7.20 -2.54 5.58
N SER A 20 7.78 -3.59 6.13
CA SER A 20 9.02 -3.46 6.89
C SER A 20 10.13 -2.92 6.01
N GLU A 21 10.25 -3.43 4.80
CA GLU A 21 11.28 -2.96 3.88
C GLU A 21 11.05 -1.52 3.45
N LEU A 22 9.81 -1.16 3.22
CA LEU A 22 9.50 0.21 2.83
C LEU A 22 9.80 1.18 3.96
N LYS A 23 9.46 0.79 5.18
CA LYS A 23 9.78 1.63 6.33
C LYS A 23 11.27 1.81 6.49
N ALA A 24 12.03 0.74 6.30
CA ALA A 24 13.48 0.81 6.42
C ALA A 24 14.10 1.73 5.38
N LYS A 25 13.44 1.88 4.24
CA LYS A 25 13.92 2.77 3.19
C LYS A 25 13.39 4.19 3.33
N GLY A 26 12.63 4.46 4.37
CA GLY A 26 12.10 5.80 4.60
C GLY A 26 10.90 6.15 3.75
N VAL A 27 10.23 5.17 3.16
CA VAL A 27 9.06 5.43 2.35
C VAL A 27 7.90 5.81 3.25
N ARG A 28 7.19 6.87 2.89
CA ARG A 28 6.07 7.33 3.68
C ARG A 28 4.86 6.44 3.45
N LEU A 29 4.33 5.91 4.54
CA LEU A 29 3.18 5.01 4.48
C LEU A 29 1.99 5.64 5.17
N ILE A 30 0.79 5.37 4.64
CA ILE A 30 -0.42 5.69 5.37
C ILE A 30 -0.62 4.65 6.46
N ASP A 31 -0.41 3.37 6.12
CA ASP A 31 -0.55 2.28 7.06
C ASP A 31 0.83 1.66 7.29
N GLU A 32 1.32 1.77 8.51
CA GLU A 32 2.59 1.12 8.84
C GLU A 32 2.42 -0.34 9.17
N GLU A 33 1.18 -0.73 9.46
CA GLU A 33 0.84 -2.12 9.68
C GLU A 33 -0.39 -2.46 8.86
N PRO A 34 -0.53 -3.71 8.44
CA PRO A 34 -1.68 -4.07 7.61
C PRO A 34 -2.98 -3.97 8.37
N ARG A 35 -4.04 -3.70 7.64
CA ARG A 35 -5.39 -3.76 8.16
C ARG A 35 -6.19 -4.69 7.28
N TYR A 36 -7.35 -5.12 7.77
CA TYR A 36 -8.17 -6.04 7.02
C TYR A 36 -9.08 -5.29 6.05
N GLY A 37 -9.08 -5.77 4.82
CA GLY A 37 -9.96 -5.25 3.81
C GLY A 37 -11.05 -6.27 3.49
N ALA A 38 -11.68 -6.08 2.35
CA ALA A 38 -12.76 -6.94 1.92
C ALA A 38 -12.28 -8.38 1.74
N GLY A 39 -13.12 -9.32 2.14
CA GLY A 39 -12.82 -10.73 1.92
C GLY A 39 -11.68 -11.26 2.77
N GLY A 40 -11.35 -10.60 3.85
CA GLY A 40 -10.29 -11.05 4.72
C GLY A 40 -8.89 -10.76 4.23
N ALA A 41 -8.76 -10.03 3.14
CA ALA A 41 -7.45 -9.66 2.65
C ALA A 41 -6.80 -8.68 3.61
N ARG A 42 -5.46 -8.75 3.70
CA ARG A 42 -4.74 -7.75 4.48
C ARG A 42 -4.21 -6.70 3.53
N ILE A 43 -4.44 -5.45 3.84
CA ILE A 43 -4.09 -4.36 2.93
C ILE A 43 -3.33 -3.28 3.67
N ALA A 44 -2.62 -2.46 2.91
CA ALA A 44 -1.95 -1.27 3.44
C ALA A 44 -1.77 -0.28 2.32
N PHE A 45 -1.80 1.00 2.66
CA PHE A 45 -1.65 2.05 1.65
C PHE A 45 -0.34 2.78 1.82
N ILE A 46 0.29 3.09 0.69
CA ILE A 46 1.47 3.93 0.63
C ILE A 46 1.00 5.35 0.38
N HIS A 47 1.59 6.30 1.10
CA HIS A 47 1.16 7.70 0.99
C HIS A 47 1.45 8.22 -0.42
N PRO A 48 0.51 8.98 -1.01
CA PRO A 48 0.72 9.49 -2.37
C PRO A 48 1.97 10.33 -2.54
N LYS A 49 2.44 10.97 -1.48
CA LYS A 49 3.67 11.74 -1.59
C LYS A 49 4.87 10.88 -1.92
N ALA A 50 4.85 9.61 -1.55
CA ALA A 50 5.96 8.71 -1.83
C ALA A 50 5.94 8.19 -3.26
N THR A 51 4.81 8.36 -3.95
CA THR A 51 4.59 7.73 -5.25
C THR A 51 4.22 8.74 -6.32
N GLY A 52 4.52 10.01 -6.11
CA GLY A 52 4.24 11.01 -7.12
C GLY A 52 2.78 11.37 -7.27
N GLY A 53 1.98 11.16 -6.24
CA GLY A 53 0.59 11.55 -6.27
C GLY A 53 -0.38 10.41 -6.50
N VAL A 54 0.13 9.18 -6.59
CA VAL A 54 -0.71 8.01 -6.80
C VAL A 54 -0.90 7.29 -5.48
N LEU A 55 -2.15 7.00 -5.13
CA LEU A 55 -2.44 6.19 -3.95
C LEU A 55 -2.17 4.73 -4.31
N VAL A 56 -1.22 4.11 -3.63
CA VAL A 56 -0.86 2.72 -3.89
C VAL A 56 -1.35 1.85 -2.77
N GLU A 57 -2.09 0.82 -3.14
CA GLU A 57 -2.60 -0.17 -2.20
C GLU A 57 -1.84 -1.47 -2.37
N LEU A 58 -1.34 -2.01 -1.26
CA LEU A 58 -0.76 -3.34 -1.24
C LEU A 58 -1.80 -4.30 -0.69
N CYS A 59 -1.96 -5.44 -1.33
CA CYS A 59 -3.00 -6.39 -0.95
C CYS A 59 -2.41 -7.78 -0.86
N GLU A 60 -2.50 -8.39 0.32
CA GLU A 60 -2.06 -9.76 0.52
C GLU A 60 -3.28 -10.66 0.58
N ARG A 61 -3.32 -11.64 -0.28
CA ARG A 61 -4.38 -12.61 -0.25
C ARG A 61 -3.84 -13.97 0.06
N THR A 62 -4.53 -14.67 0.88
CA THR A 62 -4.17 -16.04 1.19
C THR A 62 -4.92 -17.03 0.31
#